data_78478fc1c8c8a37ffef675a6b1d90fa5
#
_entry.id   78478fc1c8c8a37ffef675a6b1d90fa5
#
_cell.length_a   1.000
_cell.length_b   1.000
_cell.length_c   1.000
_cell.angle_alpha   90.00
_cell.angle_beta   90.00
_cell.angle_gamma   90.00
#
_symmetry.space_group_name_H-M   'P 1'
#
loop_
_entity.id
_entity.type
_entity.pdbx_description
1 polymer ?
#
loop_
_entity_poly.entity_id
_entity_poly.type
_entity_poly.pdbx_seq_one_letter_code
_entity_poly.pdbx_strand_id
1 'polypeptide(L)'
;MTENKLDTSRATEAIKDARFVEALSLLESNLTKDPKHIDSLYLAAVSSRYLKNYDEAKKYIESLLSQAPDMGRAYQELGHLNRDTGNQENSIAHYRQACELNPALLSSWKALYDYFRTNNNKPAADHAFMQMNTLQSIPSVLLYISQILNEGKLGIAEEKCREFLKKNPTNTFAMSLLAQIA
;
A
#
# COMPACT_ATOMS: atom_id res chain seq x y z
N MET A 1 -26.18 -13.53 -9.63
CA MET A 1 -25.13 -13.14 -10.59
C MET A 1 -23.86 -13.12 -9.79
N THR A 2 -22.97 -14.11 -9.99
CA THR A 2 -21.64 -14.11 -9.35
C THR A 2 -20.85 -12.97 -9.98
N GLU A 3 -20.56 -11.91 -9.19
CA GLU A 3 -19.59 -10.90 -9.57
C GLU A 3 -18.32 -11.63 -10.02
N ASN A 4 -17.95 -11.42 -11.26
CA ASN A 4 -16.71 -11.99 -11.83
C ASN A 4 -15.54 -11.21 -11.24
N LYS A 5 -15.18 -11.55 -9.98
CA LYS A 5 -14.11 -10.89 -9.23
C LYS A 5 -12.81 -11.08 -10.00
N LEU A 6 -12.30 -10.01 -10.60
CA LEU A 6 -11.04 -10.03 -11.34
C LEU A 6 -9.92 -10.49 -10.40
N ASP A 7 -9.23 -11.56 -10.79
CA ASP A 7 -8.15 -12.13 -9.99
C ASP A 7 -6.82 -11.43 -10.27
N THR A 8 -6.23 -10.85 -9.24
CA THR A 8 -4.90 -10.21 -9.30
C THR A 8 -3.80 -11.08 -8.70
N SER A 9 -4.10 -12.30 -8.28
CA SER A 9 -3.14 -13.18 -7.58
C SER A 9 -1.89 -13.45 -8.40
N ARG A 10 -2.06 -13.80 -9.68
CA ARG A 10 -0.94 -14.07 -10.60
C ARG A 10 -0.07 -12.83 -10.82
N ALA A 11 -0.69 -11.67 -10.98
CA ALA A 11 0.04 -10.40 -11.12
C ALA A 11 0.80 -10.07 -9.84
N THR A 12 0.19 -10.30 -8.68
CA THR A 12 0.83 -10.10 -7.36
C THR A 12 2.04 -11.02 -7.18
N GLU A 13 1.96 -12.26 -7.61
CA GLU A 13 3.09 -13.21 -7.58
C GLU A 13 4.21 -12.77 -8.53
N ALA A 14 3.85 -12.36 -9.76
CA ALA A 14 4.81 -11.83 -10.72
C ALA A 14 5.55 -10.58 -10.18
N ILE A 15 4.85 -9.69 -9.47
CA ILE A 15 5.48 -8.52 -8.81
C ILE A 15 6.45 -8.96 -7.72
N LYS A 16 6.09 -9.94 -6.89
CA LYS A 16 7.00 -10.48 -5.85
C LYS A 16 8.29 -11.05 -6.44
N ASP A 17 8.18 -11.66 -7.62
CA ASP A 17 9.32 -12.23 -8.36
C ASP A 17 10.02 -11.19 -9.27
N ALA A 18 9.70 -9.90 -9.13
CA ALA A 18 10.20 -8.79 -9.95
C ALA A 18 9.93 -8.94 -11.47
N ARG A 19 8.94 -9.75 -11.87
CA ARG A 19 8.49 -9.94 -13.27
C ARG A 19 7.46 -8.87 -13.65
N PHE A 20 7.86 -7.60 -13.59
CA PHE A 20 6.94 -6.45 -13.72
C PHE A 20 6.28 -6.34 -15.10
N VAL A 21 6.94 -6.77 -16.17
CA VAL A 21 6.36 -6.77 -17.54
C VAL A 21 5.19 -7.76 -17.61
N GLU A 22 5.38 -8.97 -17.08
CA GLU A 22 4.31 -9.99 -17.03
C GLU A 22 3.15 -9.51 -16.16
N ALA A 23 3.46 -8.97 -14.98
CA ALA A 23 2.46 -8.42 -14.08
C ALA A 23 1.62 -7.34 -14.77
N LEU A 24 2.26 -6.38 -15.44
CA LEU A 24 1.57 -5.30 -16.13
C LEU A 24 0.64 -5.82 -17.22
N SER A 25 1.08 -6.76 -18.06
CA SER A 25 0.25 -7.37 -19.10
C SER A 25 -1.01 -8.05 -18.54
N LEU A 26 -0.88 -8.78 -17.42
CA LEU A 26 -2.04 -9.39 -16.75
C LEU A 26 -3.02 -8.34 -16.21
N LEU A 27 -2.48 -7.27 -15.64
CA LEU A 27 -3.29 -6.18 -15.06
C LEU A 27 -3.99 -5.35 -16.14
N GLU A 28 -3.35 -5.07 -17.25
CA GLU A 28 -3.96 -4.41 -18.41
C GLU A 28 -5.10 -5.24 -18.99
N SER A 29 -4.96 -6.58 -19.04
CA SER A 29 -6.06 -7.46 -19.41
C SER A 29 -7.25 -7.36 -18.46
N ASN A 30 -7.00 -7.19 -17.16
CA ASN A 30 -8.06 -6.96 -16.17
C ASN A 30 -8.71 -5.57 -16.40
N LEU A 31 -7.89 -4.53 -16.61
CA LEU A 31 -8.36 -3.16 -16.80
C LEU A 31 -9.11 -2.97 -18.14
N THR A 32 -8.88 -3.82 -19.13
CA THR A 32 -9.70 -3.88 -20.34
C THR A 32 -11.14 -4.33 -20.03
N LYS A 33 -11.33 -5.21 -19.03
CA LYS A 33 -12.65 -5.71 -18.61
C LYS A 33 -13.34 -4.77 -17.62
N ASP A 34 -12.56 -4.22 -16.69
CA ASP A 34 -13.00 -3.24 -15.70
C ASP A 34 -11.93 -2.15 -15.52
N PRO A 35 -12.07 -1.01 -16.24
CA PRO A 35 -11.11 0.10 -16.17
C PRO A 35 -11.00 0.77 -14.80
N LYS A 36 -11.97 0.48 -13.90
CA LYS A 36 -12.04 1.05 -12.55
C LYS A 36 -11.63 0.07 -11.44
N HIS A 37 -11.15 -1.11 -11.81
CA HIS A 37 -10.78 -2.13 -10.83
C HIS A 37 -9.58 -1.65 -9.98
N ILE A 38 -9.87 -1.28 -8.73
CA ILE A 38 -8.94 -0.62 -7.80
C ILE A 38 -7.63 -1.38 -7.62
N ASP A 39 -7.69 -2.71 -7.37
CA ASP A 39 -6.49 -3.51 -7.16
C ASP A 39 -5.62 -3.62 -8.42
N SER A 40 -6.25 -3.71 -9.62
CA SER A 40 -5.51 -3.72 -10.87
C SER A 40 -4.84 -2.37 -11.16
N LEU A 41 -5.52 -1.25 -10.92
CA LEU A 41 -4.95 0.09 -11.05
C LEU A 41 -3.74 0.28 -10.12
N TYR A 42 -3.87 -0.11 -8.86
CA TYR A 42 -2.78 -0.02 -7.88
C TYR A 42 -1.55 -0.84 -8.32
N LEU A 43 -1.75 -2.12 -8.64
CA LEU A 43 -0.65 -3.01 -9.03
C LEU A 43 -0.04 -2.62 -10.39
N ALA A 44 -0.84 -2.08 -11.33
CA ALA A 44 -0.34 -1.54 -12.60
C ALA A 44 0.54 -0.29 -12.38
N ALA A 45 0.13 0.60 -11.47
CA ALA A 45 0.95 1.75 -11.08
C ALA A 45 2.30 1.32 -10.50
N VAL A 46 2.29 0.35 -9.57
CA VAL A 46 3.51 -0.23 -8.98
C VAL A 46 4.42 -0.81 -10.07
N SER A 47 3.85 -1.67 -10.94
CA SER A 47 4.62 -2.34 -12.00
C SER A 47 5.22 -1.32 -12.99
N SER A 48 4.43 -0.33 -13.43
CA SER A 48 4.89 0.72 -14.34
C SER A 48 6.00 1.55 -13.72
N ARG A 49 5.93 1.90 -12.44
CA ARG A 49 7.00 2.63 -11.74
C ARG A 49 8.30 1.83 -11.69
N TYR A 50 8.24 0.53 -11.39
CA TYR A 50 9.44 -0.32 -11.40
C TYR A 50 10.05 -0.49 -12.79
N LEU A 51 9.22 -0.45 -13.84
CA LEU A 51 9.67 -0.41 -15.24
C LEU A 51 10.15 0.98 -15.68
N LYS A 52 10.10 1.99 -14.79
CA LYS A 52 10.42 3.41 -15.05
C LYS A 52 9.49 4.08 -16.07
N ASN A 53 8.32 3.50 -16.31
CA ASN A 53 7.26 4.09 -17.11
C ASN A 53 6.45 5.07 -16.25
N TYR A 54 7.09 6.17 -15.85
CA TYR A 54 6.59 7.08 -14.82
C TYR A 54 5.28 7.79 -15.22
N ASP A 55 5.12 8.14 -16.51
CA ASP A 55 3.90 8.77 -17.01
C ASP A 55 2.71 7.81 -16.93
N GLU A 56 2.90 6.54 -17.28
CA GLU A 56 1.85 5.53 -17.17
C GLU A 56 1.54 5.22 -15.68
N ALA A 57 2.58 5.12 -14.83
CA ALA A 57 2.37 4.94 -13.40
C ALA A 57 1.50 6.07 -12.83
N LYS A 58 1.76 7.32 -13.22
CA LYS A 58 0.99 8.49 -12.80
C LYS A 58 -0.47 8.40 -13.25
N LYS A 59 -0.75 8.03 -14.50
CA LYS A 59 -2.12 7.86 -15.01
C LYS A 59 -2.90 6.80 -14.22
N TYR A 60 -2.27 5.66 -13.92
CA TYR A 60 -2.91 4.62 -13.11
C TYR A 60 -3.22 5.12 -11.70
N ILE A 61 -2.31 5.89 -11.06
CA ILE A 61 -2.54 6.45 -9.73
C ILE A 61 -3.67 7.49 -9.76
N GLU A 62 -3.70 8.36 -10.77
CA GLU A 62 -4.76 9.36 -10.94
C GLU A 62 -6.13 8.70 -11.13
N SER A 63 -6.20 7.66 -11.96
CA SER A 63 -7.41 6.84 -12.13
C SER A 63 -7.81 6.15 -10.81
N LEU A 64 -6.84 5.60 -10.08
CA LEU A 64 -7.06 4.96 -8.77
C LEU A 64 -7.62 5.96 -7.75
N LEU A 65 -7.02 7.14 -7.61
CA LEU A 65 -7.46 8.16 -6.67
C LEU A 65 -8.82 8.77 -7.03
N SER A 66 -9.21 8.74 -8.31
CA SER A 66 -10.58 9.13 -8.71
C SER A 66 -11.64 8.15 -8.20
N GLN A 67 -11.28 6.88 -7.93
CA GLN A 67 -12.17 5.84 -7.41
C GLN A 67 -12.05 5.70 -5.88
N ALA A 68 -10.86 5.88 -5.35
CA ALA A 68 -10.53 5.68 -3.93
C ALA A 68 -9.65 6.84 -3.42
N PRO A 69 -10.21 8.05 -3.20
CA PRO A 69 -9.46 9.24 -2.83
C PRO A 69 -8.74 9.12 -1.48
N ASP A 70 -9.21 8.25 -0.59
CA ASP A 70 -8.64 8.05 0.74
C ASP A 70 -7.71 6.84 0.83
N MET A 71 -7.29 6.29 -0.30
CA MET A 71 -6.40 5.13 -0.31
C MET A 71 -4.96 5.51 -0.01
N GLY A 72 -4.52 5.34 1.24
CA GLY A 72 -3.17 5.69 1.70
C GLY A 72 -2.05 5.07 0.86
N ARG A 73 -2.21 3.83 0.37
CA ARG A 73 -1.23 3.18 -0.51
C ARG A 73 -1.07 3.88 -1.86
N ALA A 74 -2.11 4.52 -2.40
CA ALA A 74 -2.00 5.29 -3.62
C ALA A 74 -1.11 6.54 -3.42
N TYR A 75 -1.26 7.21 -2.29
CA TYR A 75 -0.38 8.33 -1.92
C TYR A 75 1.05 7.85 -1.63
N GLN A 76 1.23 6.67 -1.04
CA GLN A 76 2.56 6.08 -0.91
C GLN A 76 3.22 5.87 -2.28
N GLU A 77 2.50 5.37 -3.28
CA GLU A 77 3.01 5.21 -4.64
C GLU A 77 3.30 6.56 -5.32
N LEU A 78 2.48 7.60 -5.10
CA LEU A 78 2.84 8.97 -5.51
C LEU A 78 4.13 9.46 -4.84
N GLY A 79 4.32 9.16 -3.56
CA GLY A 79 5.55 9.45 -2.85
C GLY A 79 6.76 8.77 -3.50
N HIS A 80 6.64 7.48 -3.82
CA HIS A 80 7.69 6.72 -4.51
C HIS A 80 7.95 7.28 -5.91
N LEU A 81 6.90 7.56 -6.69
CA LEU A 81 7.01 8.11 -8.04
C LEU A 81 7.73 9.46 -8.04
N ASN A 82 7.33 10.37 -7.14
CA ASN A 82 7.97 11.69 -7.03
C ASN A 82 9.42 11.60 -6.57
N ARG A 83 9.75 10.67 -5.66
CA ARG A 83 11.14 10.40 -5.29
C ARG A 83 11.96 9.91 -6.48
N ASP A 84 11.43 8.94 -7.23
CA ASP A 84 12.12 8.30 -8.35
C ASP A 84 12.31 9.27 -9.54
N THR A 85 11.47 10.31 -9.63
CA THR A 85 11.57 11.42 -10.62
C THR A 85 12.29 12.66 -10.08
N GLY A 86 12.83 12.61 -8.86
CA GLY A 86 13.63 13.70 -8.27
C GLY A 86 12.82 14.84 -7.66
N ASN A 87 11.50 14.75 -7.60
CA ASN A 87 10.62 15.75 -6.98
C ASN A 87 10.47 15.46 -5.48
N GLN A 88 11.50 15.81 -4.70
CA GLN A 88 11.58 15.45 -3.29
C GLN A 88 10.51 16.13 -2.43
N GLU A 89 10.15 17.38 -2.71
CA GLU A 89 9.14 18.12 -1.95
C GLU A 89 7.77 17.43 -2.03
N ASN A 90 7.31 17.15 -3.24
CA ASN A 90 6.05 16.44 -3.46
C ASN A 90 6.11 15.00 -2.91
N SER A 91 7.25 14.33 -3.02
CA SER A 91 7.45 13.00 -2.44
C SER A 91 7.14 12.99 -0.94
N ILE A 92 7.70 13.94 -0.18
CA ILE A 92 7.48 14.04 1.27
C ILE A 92 6.04 14.42 1.61
N ALA A 93 5.43 15.32 0.86
CA ALA A 93 4.02 15.67 1.03
C ALA A 93 3.12 14.43 0.89
N HIS A 94 3.34 13.63 -0.16
CA HIS A 94 2.56 12.42 -0.39
C HIS A 94 2.82 11.32 0.65
N TYR A 95 4.06 11.14 1.13
CA TYR A 95 4.31 10.18 2.22
C TYR A 95 3.63 10.59 3.53
N ARG A 96 3.58 11.90 3.85
CA ARG A 96 2.82 12.39 5.01
C ARG A 96 1.34 12.05 4.86
N GLN A 97 0.75 12.39 3.72
CA GLN A 97 -0.66 12.09 3.44
C GLN A 97 -0.93 10.58 3.49
N ALA A 98 -0.03 9.76 2.97
CA ALA A 98 -0.12 8.30 3.07
C ALA A 98 -0.18 7.82 4.52
N CYS A 99 0.68 8.37 5.41
CA CYS A 99 0.71 8.02 6.83
C CYS A 99 -0.51 8.55 7.61
N GLU A 100 -1.07 9.70 7.21
CA GLU A 100 -2.31 10.25 7.80
C GLU A 100 -3.52 9.36 7.48
N LEU A 101 -3.63 8.89 6.23
CA LEU A 101 -4.71 8.02 5.78
C LEU A 101 -4.53 6.58 6.27
N ASN A 102 -3.30 6.10 6.33
CA ASN A 102 -2.99 4.74 6.77
C ASN A 102 -1.68 4.71 7.57
N PRO A 103 -1.74 4.82 8.91
CA PRO A 103 -0.56 4.80 9.77
C PRO A 103 0.26 3.50 9.72
N ALA A 104 -0.29 2.39 9.19
CA ALA A 104 0.41 1.11 9.08
C ALA A 104 1.39 1.03 7.87
N LEU A 105 1.58 2.11 7.12
CA LEU A 105 2.46 2.16 5.96
C LEU A 105 3.93 2.38 6.35
N LEU A 106 4.58 1.29 6.79
CA LEU A 106 5.98 1.31 7.25
C LEU A 106 6.95 1.96 6.25
N SER A 107 6.77 1.72 4.95
CA SER A 107 7.64 2.28 3.91
C SER A 107 7.56 3.81 3.84
N SER A 108 6.37 4.39 4.07
CA SER A 108 6.19 5.85 4.13
C SER A 108 6.88 6.45 5.35
N TRP A 109 6.74 5.84 6.52
CA TRP A 109 7.46 6.28 7.73
C TRP A 109 8.96 6.21 7.57
N LYS A 110 9.48 5.15 6.94
CA LYS A 110 10.91 5.03 6.66
C LYS A 110 11.40 6.14 5.73
N ALA A 111 10.67 6.43 4.65
CA ALA A 111 11.03 7.51 3.73
C ALA A 111 11.02 8.89 4.42
N LEU A 112 10.03 9.15 5.28
CA LEU A 112 9.96 10.37 6.10
C LEU A 112 11.12 10.47 7.09
N TYR A 113 11.46 9.37 7.78
CA TYR A 113 12.59 9.33 8.69
C TYR A 113 13.90 9.67 7.98
N ASP A 114 14.18 9.00 6.85
CA ASP A 114 15.40 9.21 6.08
C ASP A 114 15.51 10.67 5.60
N TYR A 115 14.42 11.25 5.13
CA TYR A 115 14.37 12.65 4.72
C TYR A 115 14.63 13.62 5.88
N PHE A 116 13.91 13.48 7.00
CA PHE A 116 14.06 14.41 8.13
C PHE A 116 15.43 14.29 8.78
N ARG A 117 15.98 13.10 8.86
CA ARG A 117 17.34 12.87 9.35
C ARG A 117 18.38 13.59 8.47
N THR A 118 18.27 13.48 7.15
CA THR A 118 19.20 14.11 6.19
C THR A 118 19.10 15.63 6.23
N ASN A 119 17.90 16.17 6.49
CA ASN A 119 17.68 17.61 6.57
C ASN A 119 17.80 18.18 7.99
N ASN A 120 18.39 17.44 8.93
CA ASN A 120 18.62 17.86 10.33
C ASN A 120 17.35 18.28 11.09
N ASN A 121 16.18 17.81 10.66
CA ASN A 121 14.92 18.03 11.39
C ASN A 121 14.72 16.91 12.44
N LYS A 122 15.45 17.04 13.56
CA LYS A 122 15.47 16.03 14.61
C LYS A 122 14.07 15.69 15.17
N PRO A 123 13.20 16.67 15.54
CA PRO A 123 11.89 16.33 16.08
C PRO A 123 11.04 15.47 15.12
N ALA A 124 11.00 15.82 13.84
CA ALA A 124 10.25 15.06 12.85
C ALA A 124 10.88 13.68 12.56
N ALA A 125 12.21 13.59 12.58
CA ALA A 125 12.93 12.32 12.44
C ALA A 125 12.64 11.39 13.63
N ASP A 126 12.70 11.89 14.86
CA ASP A 126 12.42 11.12 16.07
C ASP A 126 10.97 10.59 16.06
N HIS A 127 10.00 11.42 15.67
CA HIS A 127 8.61 10.99 15.52
C HIS A 127 8.47 9.86 14.48
N ALA A 128 9.01 10.04 13.26
CA ALA A 128 8.95 9.03 12.22
C ALA A 128 9.64 7.73 12.65
N PHE A 129 10.77 7.82 13.37
CA PHE A 129 11.50 6.68 13.93
C PHE A 129 10.67 5.89 14.95
N MET A 130 9.96 6.57 15.84
CA MET A 130 9.07 5.93 16.82
C MET A 130 7.96 5.14 16.12
N GLN A 131 7.30 5.73 15.11
CA GLN A 131 6.27 5.06 14.33
C GLN A 131 6.83 3.83 13.60
N MET A 132 7.97 3.99 12.96
CA MET A 132 8.67 2.91 12.26
C MET A 132 8.99 1.74 13.21
N ASN A 133 9.58 2.02 14.38
CA ASN A 133 9.93 0.99 15.37
C ASN A 133 8.69 0.26 15.90
N THR A 134 7.62 0.99 16.16
CA THR A 134 6.35 0.39 16.59
C THR A 134 5.83 -0.59 15.53
N LEU A 135 5.81 -0.18 14.26
CA LEU A 135 5.35 -1.03 13.17
C LEU A 135 6.27 -2.23 12.92
N GLN A 136 7.59 -2.07 13.06
CA GLN A 136 8.55 -3.17 12.90
C GLN A 136 8.41 -4.27 13.97
N SER A 137 7.85 -3.94 15.13
CA SER A 137 7.57 -4.94 16.18
C SER A 137 6.33 -5.79 15.86
N ILE A 138 5.51 -5.40 14.90
CA ILE A 138 4.27 -6.08 14.51
C ILE A 138 4.57 -7.09 13.39
N PRO A 139 4.10 -8.34 13.48
CA PRO A 139 4.22 -9.29 12.38
C PRO A 139 3.68 -8.73 11.05
N SER A 140 4.43 -8.92 9.98
CA SER A 140 4.12 -8.34 8.66
C SER A 140 2.72 -8.72 8.14
N VAL A 141 2.24 -9.91 8.47
CA VAL A 141 0.88 -10.36 8.14
C VAL A 141 -0.18 -9.50 8.83
N LEU A 142 0.05 -9.07 10.07
CA LEU A 142 -0.88 -8.20 10.80
C LEU A 142 -0.85 -6.76 10.28
N LEU A 143 0.33 -6.27 9.88
CA LEU A 143 0.44 -4.98 9.17
C LEU A 143 -0.35 -5.01 7.86
N TYR A 144 -0.24 -6.10 7.09
CA TYR A 144 -1.02 -6.25 5.86
C TYR A 144 -2.53 -6.29 6.16
N ILE A 145 -2.97 -7.02 7.20
CA ILE A 145 -4.39 -7.03 7.62
C ILE A 145 -4.85 -5.61 7.99
N SER A 146 -4.06 -4.86 8.76
CA SER A 146 -4.37 -3.48 9.10
C SER A 146 -4.47 -2.58 7.87
N GLN A 147 -3.60 -2.77 6.86
CA GLN A 147 -3.66 -2.00 5.62
C GLN A 147 -4.95 -2.26 4.83
N ILE A 148 -5.32 -3.53 4.64
CA ILE A 148 -6.55 -3.87 3.91
C ILE A 148 -7.82 -3.51 4.67
N LEU A 149 -7.77 -3.49 6.00
CA LEU A 149 -8.84 -2.99 6.85
C LEU A 149 -9.07 -1.49 6.63
N ASN A 150 -8.00 -0.70 6.61
CA ASN A 150 -8.06 0.73 6.31
C ASN A 150 -8.57 1.04 4.88
N GLU A 151 -8.50 0.07 3.97
CA GLU A 151 -9.08 0.17 2.63
C GLU A 151 -10.56 -0.28 2.57
N GLY A 152 -11.18 -0.55 3.71
CA GLY A 152 -12.56 -0.98 3.80
C GLY A 152 -12.81 -2.42 3.32
N LYS A 153 -11.77 -3.23 3.12
CA LYS A 153 -11.87 -4.63 2.69
C LYS A 153 -12.16 -5.56 3.87
N LEU A 154 -13.26 -5.29 4.59
CA LEU A 154 -13.59 -5.90 5.89
C LEU A 154 -13.61 -7.43 5.84
N GLY A 155 -14.26 -8.03 4.84
CA GLY A 155 -14.37 -9.49 4.74
C GLY A 155 -13.01 -10.20 4.57
N ILE A 156 -12.12 -9.61 3.76
CA ILE A 156 -10.76 -10.17 3.55
C ILE A 156 -9.92 -9.99 4.82
N ALA A 157 -10.02 -8.84 5.48
CA ALA A 157 -9.32 -8.55 6.73
C ALA A 157 -9.76 -9.52 7.83
N GLU A 158 -11.07 -9.77 7.96
CA GLU A 158 -11.63 -10.71 8.94
C GLU A 158 -11.14 -12.14 8.72
N GLU A 159 -11.26 -12.65 7.49
CA GLU A 159 -10.80 -14.00 7.14
C GLU A 159 -9.34 -14.21 7.52
N LYS A 160 -8.47 -13.30 7.08
CA LYS A 160 -7.02 -13.38 7.37
C LYS A 160 -6.70 -13.22 8.85
N CYS A 161 -7.43 -12.36 9.56
CA CYS A 161 -7.27 -12.18 10.99
C CYS A 161 -7.64 -13.45 11.77
N ARG A 162 -8.78 -14.07 11.43
CA ARG A 162 -9.21 -15.35 12.01
C ARG A 162 -8.23 -16.47 11.70
N GLU A 163 -7.69 -16.53 10.47
CA GLU A 163 -6.66 -17.51 10.09
C GLU A 163 -5.39 -17.34 10.94
N PHE A 164 -4.93 -16.10 11.15
CA PHE A 164 -3.79 -15.81 11.99
C PHE A 164 -4.02 -16.21 13.45
N LEU A 165 -5.21 -15.91 14.00
CA LEU A 165 -5.58 -16.23 15.39
C LEU A 165 -5.71 -17.72 15.65
N LYS A 166 -6.03 -18.56 14.64
CA LYS A 166 -5.98 -20.03 14.79
C LYS A 166 -4.60 -20.54 15.20
N LYS A 167 -3.54 -19.87 14.71
CA LYS A 167 -2.14 -20.24 15.03
C LYS A 167 -1.58 -19.45 16.21
N ASN A 168 -2.16 -18.29 16.53
CA ASN A 168 -1.68 -17.35 17.54
C ASN A 168 -2.85 -16.84 18.40
N PRO A 169 -3.51 -17.71 19.18
CA PRO A 169 -4.80 -17.40 19.82
C PRO A 169 -4.74 -16.29 20.87
N THR A 170 -3.57 -15.99 21.42
CA THR A 170 -3.37 -14.96 22.45
C THR A 170 -2.80 -13.64 21.92
N ASN A 171 -2.72 -13.47 20.59
CA ASN A 171 -2.17 -12.26 20.02
C ASN A 171 -3.16 -11.09 20.17
N THR A 172 -2.85 -10.16 21.06
CA THR A 172 -3.72 -9.03 21.40
C THR A 172 -3.92 -8.04 20.26
N PHE A 173 -2.90 -7.84 19.42
CA PHE A 173 -3.02 -6.96 18.26
C PHE A 173 -3.99 -7.54 17.21
N ALA A 174 -3.90 -8.84 16.92
CA ALA A 174 -4.85 -9.51 16.04
C ALA A 174 -6.28 -9.49 16.60
N MET A 175 -6.44 -9.67 17.92
CA MET A 175 -7.74 -9.54 18.58
C MET A 175 -8.32 -8.12 18.44
N SER A 176 -7.47 -7.08 18.59
CA SER A 176 -7.91 -5.70 18.43
C SER A 176 -8.32 -5.37 17.00
N LEU A 177 -7.62 -5.91 15.99
CA LEU A 177 -8.02 -5.78 14.59
C LEU A 177 -9.37 -6.45 14.32
N LEU A 178 -9.57 -7.65 14.86
CA LEU A 178 -10.85 -8.37 14.71
C LEU A 178 -12.01 -7.61 15.37
N ALA A 179 -11.78 -6.99 16.52
CA ALA A 179 -12.77 -6.16 17.20
C ALA A 179 -13.13 -4.87 16.44
N GLN A 180 -12.23 -4.34 15.62
CA GLN A 180 -12.50 -3.18 14.74
C GLN A 180 -13.37 -3.55 13.52
N ILE A 181 -13.41 -4.84 13.17
CA ILE A 181 -14.18 -5.36 12.02
C ILE A 181 -15.63 -5.68 12.42
N ALA A 182 -15.85 -6.04 13.68
CA ALA A 182 -17.15 -6.47 14.20
C ALA A 182 -18.14 -5.31 14.41
#